data_8c677589021bc995c7a2219294d5bbab
#
_entry.id   8c677589021bc995c7a2219294d5bbab
#
_cell.length_a   1.000
_cell.length_b   1.000
_cell.length_c   1.000
_cell.angle_alpha   90.00
_cell.angle_beta   90.00
_cell.angle_gamma   90.00
#
_symmetry.space_group_name_H-M   'P 1'
#
loop_
_entity.id
_entity.type
_entity.pdbx_description
1 polymer ?
#
loop_
_entity_poly.entity_id
_entity_poly.type
_entity_poly.pdbx_seq_one_letter_code
_entity_poly.pdbx_strand_id
1 'polypeptide(L)'
;MTAQLQTPPAHVGILQLINGGYVAGAIACLAQLGIPDLVDGAPRSAEELASQIGADPRALYRLMRATASVGVLVEGPDGKFSQTPMSTVLRSNATPSLRSFAMMGGREWHGRGWSHLEYCVRTGKQALDKIYGTHIFDFLKQHPAEGQIFNDAMTELSMIDGPAVAEAYNFEGIRSIVDVAGGHGFLLATILEKNPHLQGTLYEAPHVVEGAANGPLKPVMERC
;
A
#
# COMPACT_ATOMS: atom_id res chain seq x y z
N MET A 1 -22.83 13.25 -26.84
CA MET A 1 -23.73 12.27 -26.14
C MET A 1 -23.03 11.81 -24.86
N THR A 2 -23.37 12.39 -23.74
CA THR A 2 -22.89 11.98 -22.41
C THR A 2 -23.60 10.69 -22.05
N ALA A 3 -22.87 9.56 -22.03
CA ALA A 3 -23.37 8.31 -21.52
C ALA A 3 -23.73 8.53 -20.04
N GLN A 4 -25.02 8.54 -19.71
CA GLN A 4 -25.46 8.47 -18.32
C GLN A 4 -24.95 7.12 -17.78
N LEU A 5 -24.01 7.18 -16.84
CA LEU A 5 -23.62 6.03 -16.04
C LEU A 5 -24.90 5.52 -15.33
N GLN A 6 -25.50 4.45 -15.84
CA GLN A 6 -26.64 3.83 -15.19
C GLN A 6 -26.16 3.30 -13.84
N THR A 7 -26.71 3.86 -12.77
CA THR A 7 -26.46 3.36 -11.41
C THR A 7 -26.93 1.89 -11.35
N PRO A 8 -26.07 0.94 -10.94
CA PRO A 8 -26.47 -0.45 -10.87
C PRO A 8 -27.62 -0.64 -9.86
N PRO A 9 -28.45 -1.68 -10.01
CA PRO A 9 -29.47 -2.00 -8.99
C PRO A 9 -28.85 -2.09 -7.59
N ALA A 10 -29.55 -1.63 -6.56
CA ALA A 10 -29.00 -1.48 -5.21
C ALA A 10 -28.33 -2.76 -4.66
N HIS A 11 -28.93 -3.94 -4.91
CA HIS A 11 -28.35 -5.22 -4.50
C HIS A 11 -27.06 -5.57 -5.25
N VAL A 12 -26.90 -5.15 -6.51
CA VAL A 12 -25.65 -5.31 -7.27
C VAL A 12 -24.58 -4.39 -6.72
N GLY A 13 -24.94 -3.14 -6.45
CA GLY A 13 -24.01 -2.18 -5.87
C GLY A 13 -23.45 -2.62 -4.50
N ILE A 14 -24.33 -3.09 -3.59
CA ILE A 14 -23.88 -3.56 -2.27
C ILE A 14 -23.04 -4.84 -2.37
N LEU A 15 -23.37 -5.77 -3.29
CA LEU A 15 -22.55 -6.96 -3.53
C LEU A 15 -21.16 -6.61 -4.04
N GLN A 16 -21.02 -5.61 -4.93
CA GLN A 16 -19.71 -5.13 -5.40
C GLN A 16 -18.87 -4.59 -4.24
N LEU A 17 -19.46 -3.80 -3.34
CA LEU A 17 -18.77 -3.27 -2.17
C LEU A 17 -18.33 -4.36 -1.19
N ILE A 18 -19.19 -5.36 -0.91
CA ILE A 18 -18.87 -6.50 -0.06
C ILE A 18 -17.71 -7.32 -0.66
N ASN A 19 -17.78 -7.58 -1.97
CA ASN A 19 -16.75 -8.34 -2.68
C ASN A 19 -15.39 -7.61 -2.73
N GLY A 20 -15.35 -6.29 -2.47
CA GLY A 20 -14.12 -5.51 -2.40
C GLY A 20 -13.09 -6.11 -1.42
N GLY A 21 -13.53 -6.70 -0.32
CA GLY A 21 -12.65 -7.39 0.63
C GLY A 21 -11.94 -8.60 0.03
N TYR A 22 -12.61 -9.38 -0.82
CA TYR A 22 -12.00 -10.53 -1.51
C TYR A 22 -11.01 -10.06 -2.58
N VAL A 23 -11.35 -9.00 -3.30
CA VAL A 23 -10.47 -8.39 -4.29
C VAL A 23 -9.20 -7.85 -3.62
N ALA A 24 -9.34 -7.14 -2.50
CA ALA A 24 -8.20 -6.64 -1.73
C ALA A 24 -7.26 -7.78 -1.27
N GLY A 25 -7.83 -8.88 -0.76
CA GLY A 25 -7.06 -10.07 -0.38
C GLY A 25 -6.34 -10.73 -1.56
N ALA A 26 -6.96 -10.78 -2.73
CA ALA A 26 -6.35 -11.32 -3.94
C ALA A 26 -5.18 -10.43 -4.42
N ILE A 27 -5.35 -9.11 -4.43
CA ILE A 27 -4.29 -8.14 -4.78
C ILE A 27 -3.13 -8.24 -3.79
N ALA A 28 -3.42 -8.31 -2.49
CA ALA A 28 -2.40 -8.47 -1.45
C ALA A 28 -1.55 -9.74 -1.67
N CYS A 29 -2.21 -10.88 -1.94
CA CYS A 29 -1.54 -12.14 -2.23
C CYS A 29 -0.69 -12.05 -3.51
N LEU A 30 -1.21 -11.42 -4.57
CA LEU A 30 -0.49 -11.21 -5.83
C LEU A 30 0.80 -10.39 -5.61
N ALA A 31 0.71 -9.30 -4.84
CA ALA A 31 1.84 -8.43 -4.50
C ALA A 31 2.88 -9.17 -3.62
N GLN A 32 2.40 -9.94 -2.64
CA GLN A 32 3.27 -10.71 -1.74
C GLN A 32 4.05 -11.79 -2.47
N LEU A 33 3.44 -12.47 -3.45
CA LEU A 33 4.08 -13.47 -4.29
C LEU A 33 5.00 -12.86 -5.36
N GLY A 34 5.04 -11.54 -5.52
CA GLY A 34 5.86 -10.85 -6.51
C GLY A 34 5.44 -11.10 -7.96
N ILE A 35 4.21 -11.53 -8.19
CA ILE A 35 3.70 -11.82 -9.54
C ILE A 35 3.82 -10.60 -10.47
N PRO A 36 3.54 -9.35 -10.02
CA PRO A 36 3.69 -8.18 -10.89
C PRO A 36 5.10 -8.00 -11.45
N ASP A 37 6.14 -8.36 -10.70
CA ASP A 37 7.53 -8.31 -11.19
C ASP A 37 7.81 -9.44 -12.19
N LEU A 38 7.20 -10.61 -12.00
CA LEU A 38 7.46 -11.81 -12.81
C LEU A 38 6.77 -11.80 -14.18
N VAL A 39 5.70 -11.02 -14.35
CA VAL A 39 5.00 -10.82 -15.63
C VAL A 39 5.46 -9.53 -16.34
N ASP A 40 6.54 -8.91 -15.86
CA ASP A 40 7.14 -7.75 -16.52
C ASP A 40 7.82 -8.16 -17.82
N GLY A 41 7.51 -7.45 -18.89
CA GLY A 41 8.14 -7.59 -20.20
C GLY A 41 7.64 -8.74 -21.07
N ALA A 42 6.96 -9.78 -20.54
CA ALA A 42 6.44 -10.87 -21.35
C ALA A 42 5.25 -11.60 -20.68
N PRO A 43 4.28 -12.08 -21.48
CA PRO A 43 3.20 -12.93 -20.97
C PRO A 43 3.73 -14.24 -20.38
N ARG A 44 3.23 -14.64 -19.20
CA ARG A 44 3.66 -15.87 -18.50
C ARG A 44 2.45 -16.71 -18.10
N SER A 45 2.61 -18.04 -18.17
CA SER A 45 1.58 -18.95 -17.68
C SER A 45 1.65 -19.13 -16.16
N ALA A 46 0.54 -19.56 -15.56
CA ALA A 46 0.51 -19.86 -14.13
C ALA A 46 1.44 -21.03 -13.76
N GLU A 47 1.59 -22.01 -14.65
CA GLU A 47 2.50 -23.17 -14.48
C GLU A 47 3.97 -22.73 -14.43
N GLU A 48 4.38 -21.85 -15.36
CA GLU A 48 5.75 -21.30 -15.40
C GLU A 48 6.05 -20.53 -14.10
N LEU A 49 5.13 -19.67 -13.67
CA LEU A 49 5.29 -18.85 -12.48
C LEU A 49 5.25 -19.70 -11.20
N ALA A 50 4.33 -20.67 -11.12
CA ALA A 50 4.21 -21.56 -9.97
C ALA A 50 5.49 -22.37 -9.74
N SER A 51 6.10 -22.86 -10.83
CA SER A 51 7.40 -23.54 -10.76
C SER A 51 8.52 -22.64 -10.22
N GLN A 52 8.50 -21.35 -10.61
CA GLN A 52 9.52 -20.38 -10.19
C GLN A 52 9.42 -20.00 -8.73
N ILE A 53 8.19 -19.88 -8.18
CA ILE A 53 7.95 -19.40 -6.80
C ILE A 53 7.60 -20.52 -5.81
N GLY A 54 7.56 -21.78 -6.25
CA GLY A 54 7.21 -22.92 -5.41
C GLY A 54 5.74 -22.96 -5.00
N ALA A 55 4.82 -22.54 -5.89
CA ALA A 55 3.38 -22.52 -5.64
C ALA A 55 2.64 -23.65 -6.37
N ASP A 56 1.40 -23.93 -5.95
CA ASP A 56 0.49 -24.80 -6.69
C ASP A 56 -0.02 -24.10 -7.95
N PRO A 57 0.18 -24.66 -9.16
CA PRO A 57 -0.15 -23.98 -10.41
C PRO A 57 -1.64 -23.72 -10.58
N ARG A 58 -2.50 -24.62 -10.10
CA ARG A 58 -3.95 -24.46 -10.20
C ARG A 58 -4.47 -23.36 -9.27
N ALA A 59 -3.93 -23.27 -8.04
CA ALA A 59 -4.26 -22.22 -7.10
C ALA A 59 -3.77 -20.86 -7.62
N LEU A 60 -2.54 -20.80 -8.13
CA LEU A 60 -1.99 -19.58 -8.72
C LEU A 60 -2.80 -19.11 -9.93
N TYR A 61 -3.16 -20.01 -10.83
CA TYR A 61 -4.04 -19.68 -11.97
C TYR A 61 -5.35 -19.01 -11.51
N ARG A 62 -6.01 -19.58 -10.49
CA ARG A 62 -7.25 -19.03 -9.95
C ARG A 62 -7.07 -17.63 -9.35
N LEU A 63 -5.96 -17.40 -8.64
CA LEU A 63 -5.59 -16.09 -8.11
C LEU A 63 -5.38 -15.07 -9.24
N MET A 64 -4.58 -15.43 -10.23
CA MET A 64 -4.25 -14.55 -11.36
C MET A 64 -5.51 -14.25 -12.19
N ARG A 65 -6.38 -15.23 -12.42
CA ARG A 65 -7.65 -15.04 -13.10
C ARG A 65 -8.61 -14.13 -12.31
N ALA A 66 -8.67 -14.28 -10.99
CA ALA A 66 -9.47 -13.41 -10.14
C ALA A 66 -8.98 -11.94 -10.22
N THR A 67 -7.68 -11.72 -10.22
CA THR A 67 -7.10 -10.37 -10.37
C THR A 67 -7.24 -9.84 -11.80
N ALA A 68 -7.23 -10.70 -12.82
CA ALA A 68 -7.51 -10.32 -14.20
C ALA A 68 -8.99 -9.89 -14.40
N SER A 69 -9.94 -10.54 -13.70
CA SER A 69 -11.37 -10.18 -13.79
C SER A 69 -11.69 -8.76 -13.31
N VAL A 70 -10.80 -8.15 -12.52
CA VAL A 70 -10.89 -6.77 -12.05
C VAL A 70 -9.84 -5.85 -12.71
N GLY A 71 -9.14 -6.33 -13.74
CA GLY A 71 -8.23 -5.53 -14.57
C GLY A 71 -6.82 -5.35 -14.00
N VAL A 72 -6.47 -5.99 -12.88
CA VAL A 72 -5.10 -5.91 -12.31
C VAL A 72 -4.10 -6.66 -13.20
N LEU A 73 -4.49 -7.79 -13.77
CA LEU A 73 -3.78 -8.48 -14.84
C LEU A 73 -4.67 -8.56 -16.08
N VAL A 74 -4.13 -9.04 -17.18
CA VAL A 74 -4.89 -9.44 -18.36
C VAL A 74 -4.52 -10.87 -18.76
N GLU A 75 -5.52 -11.71 -18.98
CA GLU A 75 -5.36 -13.08 -19.49
C GLU A 75 -5.53 -13.08 -21.01
N GLY A 76 -4.50 -13.55 -21.71
CA GLY A 76 -4.52 -13.69 -23.17
C GLY A 76 -5.27 -14.95 -23.62
N PRO A 77 -5.53 -15.08 -24.94
CA PRO A 77 -6.24 -16.23 -25.50
C PRO A 77 -5.44 -17.55 -25.37
N ASP A 78 -4.15 -17.47 -25.13
CA ASP A 78 -3.24 -18.60 -24.87
C ASP A 78 -3.16 -18.99 -23.39
N GLY A 79 -3.98 -18.37 -22.51
CA GLY A 79 -3.99 -18.62 -21.07
C GLY A 79 -2.82 -18.00 -20.31
N LYS A 80 -2.00 -17.17 -20.96
CA LYS A 80 -0.91 -16.45 -20.33
C LYS A 80 -1.37 -15.09 -19.80
N PHE A 81 -0.71 -14.64 -18.75
CA PHE A 81 -1.02 -13.38 -18.09
C PHE A 81 0.03 -12.33 -18.37
N SER A 82 -0.43 -11.10 -18.56
CA SER A 82 0.39 -9.92 -18.80
C SER A 82 0.05 -8.82 -17.82
N GLN A 83 0.97 -7.85 -17.73
CA GLN A 83 0.78 -6.63 -16.96
C GLN A 83 -0.35 -5.75 -17.50
N THR A 84 -0.90 -4.95 -16.59
CA THR A 84 -1.70 -3.76 -16.86
C THR A 84 -1.08 -2.56 -16.15
N PRO A 85 -1.52 -1.31 -16.42
CA PRO A 85 -1.11 -0.17 -15.62
C PRO A 85 -1.36 -0.33 -14.12
N MET A 86 -2.43 -1.09 -13.70
CA MET A 86 -2.71 -1.36 -12.30
C MET A 86 -1.70 -2.32 -11.66
N SER A 87 -1.24 -3.36 -12.36
CA SER A 87 -0.22 -4.24 -11.81
C SER A 87 1.18 -3.61 -11.81
N THR A 88 1.43 -2.65 -12.69
CA THR A 88 2.73 -1.95 -12.73
C THR A 88 3.03 -1.24 -11.41
N VAL A 89 2.02 -0.62 -10.76
CA VAL A 89 2.21 0.06 -9.46
C VAL A 89 2.37 -0.92 -8.27
N LEU A 90 2.21 -2.22 -8.49
CA LEU A 90 2.46 -3.26 -7.48
C LEU A 90 3.85 -3.90 -7.61
N ARG A 91 4.70 -3.44 -8.52
CA ARG A 91 6.07 -3.95 -8.70
C ARG A 91 6.99 -3.44 -7.61
N SER A 92 8.04 -4.19 -7.36
CA SER A 92 9.05 -3.85 -6.35
C SER A 92 9.84 -2.58 -6.67
N ASN A 93 9.94 -2.21 -7.96
CA ASN A 93 10.67 -1.04 -8.47
C ASN A 93 9.75 0.05 -9.02
N ALA A 94 8.44 0.00 -8.75
CA ALA A 94 7.51 1.03 -9.21
C ALA A 94 7.72 2.36 -8.47
N THR A 95 7.48 3.47 -9.19
CA THR A 95 7.45 4.82 -8.61
C THR A 95 6.32 5.61 -9.29
N PRO A 96 5.26 6.00 -8.56
CA PRO A 96 4.96 5.56 -7.19
C PRO A 96 4.61 4.07 -7.12
N SER A 97 4.85 3.45 -5.96
CA SER A 97 4.42 2.08 -5.65
C SER A 97 3.18 2.07 -4.76
N LEU A 98 2.40 0.98 -4.81
CA LEU A 98 1.35 0.62 -3.86
C LEU A 98 1.53 -0.84 -3.38
N ARG A 99 2.74 -1.40 -3.58
CA ARG A 99 3.01 -2.80 -3.25
C ARG A 99 2.90 -3.07 -1.76
N SER A 100 3.59 -2.27 -0.93
CA SER A 100 3.59 -2.46 0.52
C SER A 100 2.23 -2.16 1.12
N PHE A 101 1.50 -1.17 0.59
CA PHE A 101 0.13 -0.90 0.98
C PHE A 101 -0.80 -2.07 0.68
N ALA A 102 -0.69 -2.68 -0.51
CA ALA A 102 -1.43 -3.89 -0.86
C ALA A 102 -1.06 -5.07 0.06
N MET A 103 0.24 -5.30 0.30
CA MET A 103 0.72 -6.36 1.20
C MET A 103 0.21 -6.18 2.62
N MET A 104 0.21 -4.94 3.15
CA MET A 104 -0.34 -4.60 4.46
C MET A 104 -1.81 -5.00 4.58
N GLY A 105 -2.61 -4.73 3.53
CA GLY A 105 -4.03 -5.13 3.48
C GLY A 105 -4.27 -6.62 3.66
N GLY A 106 -3.32 -7.48 3.25
CA GLY A 106 -3.36 -8.93 3.41
C GLY A 106 -2.78 -9.47 4.71
N ARG A 107 -2.23 -8.61 5.58
CA ARG A 107 -1.63 -9.06 6.85
C ARG A 107 -2.70 -9.42 7.88
N GLU A 108 -2.43 -10.47 8.66
CA GLU A 108 -3.39 -10.97 9.65
C GLU A 108 -3.78 -9.89 10.66
N TRP A 109 -2.84 -9.14 11.19
CA TRP A 109 -3.11 -8.08 12.16
C TRP A 109 -4.04 -7.00 11.60
N HIS A 110 -3.86 -6.62 10.33
CA HIS A 110 -4.70 -5.63 9.67
C HIS A 110 -6.13 -6.19 9.43
N GLY A 111 -6.25 -7.38 8.83
CA GLY A 111 -7.53 -8.03 8.55
C GLY A 111 -8.34 -8.36 9.80
N ARG A 112 -7.69 -8.82 10.88
CA ARG A 112 -8.35 -9.10 12.17
C ARG A 112 -8.88 -7.82 12.82
N GLY A 113 -8.21 -6.69 12.66
CA GLY A 113 -8.72 -5.39 13.11
C GLY A 113 -10.10 -5.09 12.52
N TRP A 114 -10.23 -5.22 11.20
CA TRP A 114 -11.48 -5.00 10.49
C TRP A 114 -12.59 -6.01 10.87
N SER A 115 -12.26 -7.27 11.12
CA SER A 115 -13.24 -8.28 11.55
C SER A 115 -13.84 -8.01 12.94
N HIS A 116 -13.22 -7.12 13.74
CA HIS A 116 -13.69 -6.70 15.05
C HIS A 116 -14.30 -5.29 15.06
N LEU A 117 -14.65 -4.74 13.90
CA LEU A 117 -15.19 -3.37 13.79
C LEU A 117 -16.45 -3.15 14.64
N GLU A 118 -17.32 -4.16 14.77
CA GLU A 118 -18.51 -4.09 15.65
C GLU A 118 -18.13 -3.82 17.10
N TYR A 119 -17.06 -4.47 17.59
CA TYR A 119 -16.54 -4.18 18.94
C TYR A 119 -16.07 -2.73 19.08
N CYS A 120 -15.33 -2.22 18.08
CA CYS A 120 -14.88 -0.83 18.10
C CYS A 120 -16.05 0.15 18.15
N VAL A 121 -17.08 -0.08 17.31
CA VAL A 121 -18.28 0.77 17.24
C VAL A 121 -19.06 0.74 18.55
N ARG A 122 -19.20 -0.43 19.18
CA ARG A 122 -19.95 -0.57 20.45
C ARG A 122 -19.23 -0.01 21.66
N THR A 123 -17.90 -0.02 21.66
CA THR A 123 -17.13 0.27 22.89
C THR A 123 -16.28 1.52 22.82
N GLY A 124 -16.03 2.07 21.61
CA GLY A 124 -15.07 3.14 21.38
C GLY A 124 -13.60 2.71 21.57
N LYS A 125 -13.34 1.41 21.76
CA LYS A 125 -11.99 0.87 21.99
C LYS A 125 -11.40 0.28 20.71
N GLN A 126 -10.06 0.25 20.64
CA GLN A 126 -9.35 -0.32 19.49
C GLN A 126 -9.43 -1.85 19.48
N ALA A 127 -9.62 -2.41 18.29
CA ALA A 127 -9.71 -3.86 18.12
C ALA A 127 -8.38 -4.57 18.45
N LEU A 128 -7.25 -3.99 18.07
CA LEU A 128 -5.94 -4.60 18.23
C LEU A 128 -5.54 -4.76 19.70
N ASP A 129 -5.88 -3.79 20.55
CA ASP A 129 -5.69 -3.92 22.00
C ASP A 129 -6.43 -5.13 22.57
N LYS A 130 -7.64 -5.40 22.06
CA LYS A 130 -8.41 -6.59 22.45
C LYS A 130 -7.82 -7.89 21.90
N ILE A 131 -7.30 -7.88 20.67
CA ILE A 131 -6.85 -9.08 19.96
C ILE A 131 -5.45 -9.50 20.40
N TYR A 132 -4.55 -8.53 20.57
CA TYR A 132 -3.12 -8.75 20.84
C TYR A 132 -2.67 -8.30 22.21
N GLY A 133 -3.54 -7.64 22.99
CA GLY A 133 -3.19 -7.14 24.34
C GLY A 133 -2.24 -5.95 24.33
N THR A 134 -2.00 -5.34 23.18
CA THR A 134 -1.06 -4.23 23.02
C THR A 134 -1.53 -3.25 21.93
N HIS A 135 -1.08 -2.01 22.01
CA HIS A 135 -1.34 -1.01 20.98
C HIS A 135 -0.63 -1.36 19.67
N ILE A 136 -1.21 -0.93 18.52
CA ILE A 136 -0.68 -1.28 17.19
C ILE A 136 0.82 -0.93 17.04
N PHE A 137 1.26 0.23 17.48
CA PHE A 137 2.67 0.64 17.32
C PHE A 137 3.63 -0.19 18.19
N ASP A 138 3.19 -0.64 19.37
CA ASP A 138 3.96 -1.56 20.19
C ASP A 138 4.00 -2.96 19.58
N PHE A 139 2.89 -3.41 18.95
CA PHE A 139 2.85 -4.65 18.20
C PHE A 139 3.86 -4.59 17.02
N LEU A 140 3.83 -3.53 16.21
CA LEU A 140 4.73 -3.36 15.07
C LEU A 140 6.20 -3.28 15.50
N LYS A 141 6.49 -2.63 16.64
CA LYS A 141 7.84 -2.59 17.22
C LYS A 141 8.35 -3.98 17.64
N GLN A 142 7.44 -4.83 18.16
CA GLN A 142 7.77 -6.21 18.55
C GLN A 142 7.88 -7.16 17.34
N HIS A 143 7.34 -6.75 16.17
CA HIS A 143 7.34 -7.52 14.93
C HIS A 143 7.97 -6.70 13.79
N PRO A 144 9.32 -6.57 13.74
CA PRO A 144 10.00 -5.64 12.83
C PRO A 144 9.65 -5.83 11.35
N ALA A 145 9.42 -7.06 10.90
CA ALA A 145 9.03 -7.34 9.52
C ALA A 145 7.64 -6.75 9.17
N GLU A 146 6.70 -6.77 10.12
CA GLU A 146 5.38 -6.14 9.96
C GLU A 146 5.50 -4.61 10.05
N GLY A 147 6.36 -4.13 10.95
CA GLY A 147 6.68 -2.70 11.07
C GLY A 147 7.26 -2.12 9.79
N GLN A 148 8.14 -2.87 9.12
CA GLN A 148 8.71 -2.44 7.84
C GLN A 148 7.63 -2.32 6.76
N ILE A 149 6.75 -3.34 6.62
CA ILE A 149 5.64 -3.29 5.66
C ILE A 149 4.73 -2.10 5.94
N PHE A 150 4.43 -1.82 7.22
CA PHE A 150 3.63 -0.66 7.60
C PHE A 150 4.31 0.66 7.21
N ASN A 151 5.57 0.83 7.55
CA ASN A 151 6.33 2.06 7.26
C ASN A 151 6.46 2.30 5.74
N ASP A 152 6.76 1.25 4.97
CA ASP A 152 6.83 1.32 3.52
C ASP A 152 5.46 1.69 2.91
N ALA A 153 4.37 1.09 3.41
CA ALA A 153 3.02 1.41 2.97
C ALA A 153 2.66 2.88 3.23
N MET A 154 3.03 3.43 4.39
CA MET A 154 2.80 4.85 4.69
C MET A 154 3.65 5.76 3.80
N THR A 155 4.87 5.35 3.50
CA THR A 155 5.75 6.08 2.56
C THR A 155 5.15 6.06 1.13
N GLU A 156 4.63 4.92 0.66
CA GLU A 156 3.97 4.80 -0.64
C GLU A 156 2.76 5.75 -0.77
N LEU A 157 1.94 5.87 0.28
CA LEU A 157 0.83 6.85 0.31
C LEU A 157 1.35 8.28 0.28
N SER A 158 2.39 8.59 1.06
CA SER A 158 3.00 9.92 1.08
C SER A 158 3.61 10.31 -0.27
N MET A 159 4.11 9.33 -1.06
CA MET A 159 4.57 9.57 -2.44
C MET A 159 3.46 10.03 -3.37
N ILE A 160 2.23 9.60 -3.13
CA ILE A 160 1.05 9.98 -3.93
C ILE A 160 0.53 11.34 -3.49
N ASP A 161 0.33 11.53 -2.18
CA ASP A 161 -0.34 12.71 -1.63
C ASP A 161 0.60 13.89 -1.40
N GLY A 162 1.86 13.62 -1.09
CA GLY A 162 2.86 14.64 -0.74
C GLY A 162 3.06 15.75 -1.79
N PRO A 163 3.21 15.42 -3.08
CA PRO A 163 3.32 16.44 -4.14
C PRO A 163 2.11 17.37 -4.20
N ALA A 164 0.90 16.83 -4.04
CA ALA A 164 -0.35 17.62 -4.05
C ALA A 164 -0.44 18.54 -2.83
N VAL A 165 -0.05 18.06 -1.63
CA VAL A 165 0.01 18.88 -0.41
C VAL A 165 1.01 20.02 -0.56
N ALA A 166 2.23 19.70 -1.05
CA ALA A 166 3.30 20.68 -1.23
C ALA A 166 2.97 21.74 -2.32
N GLU A 167 2.03 21.43 -3.22
CA GLU A 167 1.55 22.37 -4.24
C GLU A 167 0.35 23.20 -3.76
N ALA A 168 -0.54 22.59 -2.99
CA ALA A 168 -1.79 23.23 -2.55
C ALA A 168 -1.59 24.30 -1.47
N TYR A 169 -0.54 24.19 -0.65
CA TYR A 169 -0.30 25.10 0.46
C TYR A 169 0.78 26.12 0.15
N ASN A 170 0.51 27.41 0.46
CA ASN A 170 1.52 28.48 0.34
C ASN A 170 2.36 28.56 1.60
N PHE A 171 3.64 28.20 1.49
CA PHE A 171 4.61 28.24 2.58
C PHE A 171 5.37 29.58 2.67
N GLU A 172 4.97 30.60 1.91
CA GLU A 172 5.60 31.93 1.97
C GLU A 172 5.46 32.55 3.37
N GLY A 173 6.58 33.09 3.91
CA GLY A 173 6.61 33.66 5.25
C GLY A 173 6.77 32.66 6.41
N ILE A 174 6.68 31.34 6.13
CA ILE A 174 7.00 30.29 7.10
C ILE A 174 8.51 30.07 7.09
N ARG A 175 9.12 29.90 8.27
CA ARG A 175 10.57 29.67 8.42
C ARG A 175 10.91 28.23 8.80
N SER A 176 10.03 27.60 9.56
CA SER A 176 10.24 26.22 10.01
C SER A 176 8.94 25.44 10.01
N ILE A 177 9.07 24.12 9.80
CA ILE A 177 7.97 23.16 9.79
C ILE A 177 8.38 21.93 10.59
N VAL A 178 7.46 21.38 11.36
CA VAL A 178 7.64 20.12 12.08
C VAL A 178 6.62 19.12 11.56
N ASP A 179 7.11 17.96 11.12
CA ASP A 179 6.30 16.81 10.73
C ASP A 179 6.24 15.85 11.93
N VAL A 180 5.06 15.76 12.55
CA VAL A 180 4.84 14.95 13.76
C VAL A 180 4.24 13.60 13.35
N ALA A 181 4.89 12.51 13.75
CA ALA A 181 4.60 11.15 13.33
C ALA A 181 4.69 10.97 11.79
N GLY A 182 5.68 11.64 11.18
CA GLY A 182 5.87 11.73 9.73
C GLY A 182 6.47 10.47 9.09
N GLY A 183 6.58 9.36 9.80
CA GLY A 183 7.12 8.11 9.31
C GLY A 183 8.55 8.26 8.78
N HIS A 184 8.79 7.88 7.54
CA HIS A 184 10.10 8.07 6.90
C HIS A 184 10.37 9.51 6.41
N GLY A 185 9.47 10.47 6.67
CA GLY A 185 9.64 11.88 6.36
C GLY A 185 9.44 12.28 4.89
N PHE A 186 8.77 11.45 4.08
CA PHE A 186 8.62 11.74 2.65
C PHE A 186 7.82 13.01 2.38
N LEU A 187 6.74 13.26 3.14
CA LEU A 187 5.95 14.48 3.01
C LEU A 187 6.80 15.72 3.32
N LEU A 188 7.50 15.70 4.45
CA LEU A 188 8.42 16.78 4.84
C LEU A 188 9.48 17.02 3.77
N ALA A 189 10.10 15.95 3.28
CA ALA A 189 11.09 15.99 2.22
C ALA A 189 10.57 16.70 0.96
N THR A 190 9.37 16.32 0.51
CA THR A 190 8.71 16.90 -0.67
C THR A 190 8.41 18.39 -0.48
N ILE A 191 7.98 18.79 0.73
CA ILE A 191 7.73 20.21 1.05
C ILE A 191 9.04 21.01 1.03
N LEU A 192 10.11 20.49 1.65
CA LEU A 192 11.41 21.17 1.72
C LEU A 192 12.09 21.28 0.36
N GLU A 193 11.91 20.30 -0.52
CA GLU A 193 12.43 20.33 -1.89
C GLU A 193 11.84 21.50 -2.68
N LYS A 194 10.51 21.69 -2.58
CA LYS A 194 9.80 22.81 -3.23
C LYS A 194 10.02 24.16 -2.54
N ASN A 195 10.40 24.17 -1.27
CA ASN A 195 10.53 25.36 -0.44
C ASN A 195 11.90 25.40 0.27
N PRO A 196 13.00 25.67 -0.46
CA PRO A 196 14.37 25.57 0.07
C PRO A 196 14.70 26.59 1.18
N HIS A 197 13.83 27.58 1.41
CA HIS A 197 13.96 28.55 2.50
C HIS A 197 13.48 28.01 3.87
N LEU A 198 12.75 26.88 3.88
CA LEU A 198 12.25 26.25 5.10
C LEU A 198 13.32 25.41 5.79
N GLN A 199 13.22 25.40 7.12
CA GLN A 199 13.87 24.40 7.97
C GLN A 199 12.82 23.37 8.39
N GLY A 200 13.15 22.07 8.19
CA GLY A 200 12.26 20.96 8.56
C GLY A 200 12.73 20.27 9.82
N THR A 201 11.80 19.71 10.57
CA THR A 201 12.09 18.79 11.68
C THR A 201 11.16 17.61 11.57
N LEU A 202 11.70 16.39 11.50
CA LEU A 202 10.94 15.16 11.61
C LEU A 202 10.89 14.72 13.08
N TYR A 203 9.69 14.66 13.64
CA TYR A 203 9.46 14.15 14.99
C TYR A 203 8.74 12.81 14.92
N GLU A 204 9.51 11.73 15.10
CA GLU A 204 9.04 10.37 14.93
C GLU A 204 9.76 9.42 15.92
N ALA A 205 9.27 8.19 16.08
CA ALA A 205 9.89 7.18 16.93
C ALA A 205 11.32 6.84 16.44
N PRO A 206 12.32 6.73 17.35
CA PRO A 206 13.73 6.58 16.96
C PRO A 206 13.99 5.44 15.96
N HIS A 207 13.36 4.28 16.16
CA HIS A 207 13.54 3.11 15.28
C HIS A 207 12.96 3.31 13.86
N VAL A 208 12.00 4.23 13.69
CA VAL A 208 11.45 4.60 12.37
C VAL A 208 12.38 5.58 11.68
N VAL A 209 12.89 6.59 12.42
CA VAL A 209 13.87 7.57 11.92
C VAL A 209 15.16 6.89 11.47
N GLU A 210 15.66 5.91 12.23
CA GLU A 210 16.84 5.11 11.85
C GLU A 210 16.66 4.41 10.52
N GLY A 211 15.45 3.87 10.24
CA GLY A 211 15.09 3.29 8.94
C GLY A 211 15.09 4.32 7.82
N ALA A 212 14.56 5.51 8.08
CA ALA A 212 14.52 6.63 7.12
C ALA A 212 15.93 7.15 6.78
N ALA A 213 16.79 7.30 7.77
CA ALA A 213 18.17 7.84 7.61
C ALA A 213 19.06 6.95 6.70
N ASN A 214 18.71 5.67 6.56
CA ASN A 214 19.43 4.73 5.69
C ASN A 214 18.73 4.50 4.34
N GLY A 215 17.56 5.10 4.12
CA GLY A 215 16.73 4.94 2.94
C GLY A 215 16.97 5.97 1.83
N PRO A 216 16.13 5.92 0.78
CA PRO A 216 16.25 6.83 -0.38
C PRO A 216 16.02 8.31 -0.03
N LEU A 217 15.46 8.60 1.15
CA LEU A 217 15.23 9.98 1.63
C LEU A 217 16.42 10.58 2.39
N LYS A 218 17.50 9.83 2.56
CA LYS A 218 18.70 10.28 3.24
C LYS A 218 19.17 11.70 2.85
N PRO A 219 19.26 12.07 1.54
CA PRO A 219 19.75 13.41 1.16
C PRO A 219 18.85 14.56 1.63
N VAL A 220 17.58 14.29 1.89
CA VAL A 220 16.63 15.30 2.37
C VAL A 220 16.62 15.33 3.89
N MET A 221 16.75 14.17 4.54
CA MET A 221 16.86 14.04 5.99
C MET A 221 18.09 14.74 6.57
N GLU A 222 19.18 14.89 5.78
CA GLU A 222 20.36 15.66 6.18
C GLU A 222 20.10 17.18 6.32
N ARG A 223 18.92 17.66 5.88
CA ARG A 223 18.48 19.06 6.03
C ARG A 223 17.42 19.25 7.12
N CYS A 224 17.00 18.17 7.78
CA CYS A 224 15.99 18.16 8.85
C CYS A 224 16.63 18.33 10.22
#